data_f683e29daea7d707fe91a6c2dc11d7d6
#
_entry.id   f683e29daea7d707fe91a6c2dc11d7d6
#
_cell.length_a   1.000
_cell.length_b   1.000
_cell.length_c   1.000
_cell.angle_alpha   90.00
_cell.angle_beta   90.00
_cell.angle_gamma   90.00
#
_symmetry.space_group_name_H-M   'P 1'
#
loop_
_entity.id
_entity.type
_entity.pdbx_description
1 polymer ?
#
loop_
_entity_poly.entity_id
_entity_poly.type
_entity_poly.pdbx_seq_one_letter_code
_entity_poly.pdbx_strand_id
1 'polypeptide(L)'
;VLFRSYTINQIRDDILKDIYLEQPDVVCFSCYIWNISFVRELVPDLKKILPQVEFWAGGPEVSYDAVEFLKKNPAFFGVMVGEGEETFHELAGYYIERKPETLSGIRGVAFRDENKGRDIVHTGWRELMDLSKVPFAYSNLTEFKNRIIYYESSRGCPFSCSYCLSSIDKKLRFRDIELVKKELQFFIDNKVPQVKFVDRTFNCKHDHAMEIWRYITENDNGITNFHFEISADLLRSEELALMKTMRPGLIQLEIGVQSTNPQTIKAIRRTMDFEKLKGIVEQIHSFGNIHQHLDLIAGLPYEGYDSFHKSFCDVYALRPEQFQLGFLKVLKGSHMMEMTGEYQILYKNREPYEVLSTAWLTYGEILGLKMVESMVEVYYNSGQFKHTLVFLEQYFED
;
A
#
# COMPACT_ATOMS: atom_id res chain seq x y z
N VAL A 1 -25.31 10.02 3.88
CA VAL A 1 -23.87 10.13 3.57
C VAL A 1 -23.71 9.92 2.07
N LEU A 2 -23.00 10.84 1.42
CA LEU A 2 -22.70 10.79 -0.01
C LEU A 2 -21.21 10.41 -0.17
N PHE A 3 -20.93 9.38 -0.96
CA PHE A 3 -19.58 9.02 -1.34
C PHE A 3 -19.24 9.57 -2.72
N ARG A 4 -18.06 10.18 -2.87
CA ARG A 4 -17.50 10.62 -4.15
C ARG A 4 -16.06 10.16 -4.28
N SER A 5 -15.67 9.73 -5.46
CA SER A 5 -14.31 9.29 -5.77
C SER A 5 -13.69 10.23 -6.79
N TYR A 6 -12.64 10.94 -6.38
CA TYR A 6 -11.84 11.79 -7.23
C TYR A 6 -10.43 11.20 -7.38
N THR A 7 -9.75 11.55 -8.46
CA THR A 7 -8.35 11.18 -8.69
C THR A 7 -7.47 12.43 -8.69
N ILE A 8 -6.20 12.29 -8.32
CA ILE A 8 -5.21 13.39 -8.34
C ILE A 8 -4.93 13.92 -9.75
N ASN A 9 -5.38 13.22 -10.79
CA ASN A 9 -5.24 13.64 -12.19
C ASN A 9 -6.40 14.53 -12.66
N GLN A 10 -7.44 14.69 -11.85
CA GLN A 10 -8.55 15.60 -12.16
C GLN A 10 -8.16 17.05 -11.88
N ILE A 11 -8.78 17.97 -12.58
CA ILE A 11 -8.60 19.40 -12.37
C ILE A 11 -9.14 19.78 -11.00
N ARG A 12 -8.31 20.47 -10.20
CA ARG A 12 -8.68 20.86 -8.82
C ARG A 12 -9.94 21.71 -8.77
N ASP A 13 -10.09 22.64 -9.71
CA ASP A 13 -11.24 23.53 -9.76
C ASP A 13 -12.55 22.79 -10.04
N ASP A 14 -12.52 21.71 -10.80
CA ASP A 14 -13.69 20.86 -11.03
C ASP A 14 -14.09 20.13 -9.73
N ILE A 15 -13.12 19.59 -8.98
CA ILE A 15 -13.40 18.96 -7.68
C ILE A 15 -13.95 19.99 -6.67
N LEU A 16 -13.35 21.19 -6.63
CA LEU A 16 -13.80 22.28 -5.76
C LEU A 16 -15.25 22.68 -6.08
N LYS A 17 -15.58 22.81 -7.38
CA LYS A 17 -16.93 23.09 -7.87
C LYS A 17 -17.90 21.97 -7.49
N ASP A 18 -17.53 20.72 -7.70
CA ASP A 18 -18.40 19.57 -7.41
C ASP A 18 -18.74 19.51 -5.93
N ILE A 19 -17.74 19.66 -5.04
CA ILE A 19 -17.96 19.66 -3.59
C ILE A 19 -18.84 20.86 -3.18
N TYR A 20 -18.60 22.04 -3.77
CA TYR A 20 -19.41 23.23 -3.50
C TYR A 20 -20.88 23.03 -3.88
N LEU A 21 -21.16 22.40 -5.02
CA LEU A 21 -22.53 22.18 -5.49
C LEU A 21 -23.32 21.20 -4.62
N GLU A 22 -22.65 20.27 -3.94
CA GLU A 22 -23.29 19.32 -3.00
C GLU A 22 -23.73 19.99 -1.69
N GLN A 23 -23.27 21.21 -1.38
CA GLN A 23 -23.59 21.95 -0.15
C GLN A 23 -23.54 21.06 1.12
N PRO A 24 -22.40 20.41 1.38
CA PRO A 24 -22.27 19.46 2.49
C PRO A 24 -22.25 20.17 3.84
N ASP A 25 -22.68 19.48 4.91
CA ASP A 25 -22.47 19.91 6.30
C ASP A 25 -21.05 19.57 6.77
N VAL A 26 -20.53 18.42 6.34
CA VAL A 26 -19.23 17.88 6.71
C VAL A 26 -18.58 17.19 5.51
N VAL A 27 -17.27 17.37 5.33
CA VAL A 27 -16.49 16.67 4.30
C VAL A 27 -15.33 15.91 4.94
N CYS A 28 -15.24 14.61 4.63
CA CYS A 28 -14.19 13.74 5.10
C CYS A 28 -13.28 13.30 3.94
N PHE A 29 -11.97 13.47 4.07
CA PHE A 29 -10.98 13.09 3.07
C PHE A 29 -10.18 11.85 3.53
N SER A 30 -10.03 10.88 2.65
CA SER A 30 -9.10 9.78 2.84
C SER A 30 -7.71 10.18 2.34
N CYS A 31 -6.73 10.25 3.26
CA CYS A 31 -5.42 10.84 3.03
C CYS A 31 -4.32 9.79 3.01
N TYR A 32 -3.69 9.69 1.84
CA TYR A 32 -2.56 8.82 1.57
C TYR A 32 -1.37 9.63 1.04
N ILE A 33 -0.20 9.03 1.05
CA ILE A 33 1.03 9.66 0.58
C ILE A 33 0.96 10.24 -0.85
N TRP A 34 0.10 9.69 -1.70
CA TRP A 34 -0.07 10.15 -3.09
C TRP A 34 -1.08 11.29 -3.27
N ASN A 35 -1.98 11.54 -2.29
CA ASN A 35 -3.01 12.57 -2.45
C ASN A 35 -2.98 13.67 -1.38
N ILE A 36 -2.23 13.53 -0.31
CA ILE A 36 -2.26 14.48 0.82
C ILE A 36 -1.85 15.90 0.42
N SER A 37 -0.87 16.07 -0.45
CA SER A 37 -0.48 17.39 -0.97
C SER A 37 -1.65 18.07 -1.68
N PHE A 38 -2.35 17.32 -2.54
CA PHE A 38 -3.54 17.81 -3.24
C PHE A 38 -4.66 18.21 -2.28
N VAL A 39 -4.95 17.37 -1.28
CA VAL A 39 -5.99 17.63 -0.27
C VAL A 39 -5.64 18.84 0.59
N ARG A 40 -4.37 19.01 0.97
CA ARG A 40 -3.89 20.17 1.75
C ARG A 40 -3.97 21.48 1.00
N GLU A 41 -3.91 21.46 -0.32
CA GLU A 41 -4.11 22.65 -1.17
C GLU A 41 -5.58 22.92 -1.44
N LEU A 42 -6.43 21.89 -1.56
CA LEU A 42 -7.85 22.01 -1.85
C LEU A 42 -8.66 22.52 -0.65
N VAL A 43 -8.43 21.99 0.54
CA VAL A 43 -9.26 22.26 1.73
C VAL A 43 -9.25 23.73 2.18
N PRO A 44 -8.12 24.48 2.15
CA PRO A 44 -8.14 25.91 2.44
C PRO A 44 -9.04 26.73 1.50
N ASP A 45 -9.12 26.37 0.22
CA ASP A 45 -9.99 27.05 -0.74
C ASP A 45 -11.45 26.67 -0.53
N LEU A 46 -11.74 25.39 -0.26
CA LEU A 46 -13.07 24.96 0.16
C LEU A 46 -13.54 25.71 1.43
N LYS A 47 -12.66 25.88 2.41
CA LYS A 47 -13.00 26.58 3.68
C LYS A 47 -13.35 28.05 3.48
N LYS A 48 -12.81 28.72 2.44
CA LYS A 48 -13.18 30.10 2.09
C LYS A 48 -14.60 30.20 1.53
N ILE A 49 -15.01 29.25 0.68
CA ILE A 49 -16.31 29.27 -0.01
C ILE A 49 -17.40 28.51 0.76
N LEU A 50 -17.02 27.65 1.70
CA LEU A 50 -17.89 26.89 2.59
C LEU A 50 -17.42 27.08 4.05
N PRO A 51 -17.52 28.30 4.62
CA PRO A 51 -16.91 28.62 5.92
C PRO A 51 -17.53 27.87 7.10
N GLN A 52 -18.80 27.43 6.99
CA GLN A 52 -19.50 26.66 8.03
C GLN A 52 -19.18 25.15 8.01
N VAL A 53 -18.63 24.63 6.89
CA VAL A 53 -18.37 23.19 6.73
C VAL A 53 -17.18 22.78 7.57
N GLU A 54 -17.31 21.65 8.24
CA GLU A 54 -16.21 21.00 8.96
C GLU A 54 -15.50 19.99 8.06
N PHE A 55 -14.18 20.17 7.92
CA PHE A 55 -13.33 19.32 7.10
C PHE A 55 -12.53 18.35 7.96
N TRP A 56 -12.71 17.07 7.70
CA TRP A 56 -12.03 15.98 8.39
C TRP A 56 -11.05 15.27 7.45
N ALA A 57 -9.94 14.82 8.01
CA ALA A 57 -9.00 13.95 7.33
C ALA A 57 -8.95 12.59 8.03
N GLY A 58 -8.61 11.53 7.30
CA GLY A 58 -8.34 10.20 7.84
C GLY A 58 -7.34 9.47 6.97
N GLY A 59 -6.83 8.34 7.43
CA GLY A 59 -5.88 7.52 6.69
C GLY A 59 -4.45 7.63 7.22
N PRO A 60 -3.52 6.82 6.67
CA PRO A 60 -2.19 6.62 7.24
C PRO A 60 -1.32 7.89 7.24
N GLU A 61 -1.54 8.82 6.31
CA GLU A 61 -0.69 10.01 6.18
C GLU A 61 -0.92 11.05 7.28
N VAL A 62 -2.06 10.98 7.97
CA VAL A 62 -2.45 11.96 9.01
C VAL A 62 -2.63 11.35 10.39
N SER A 63 -2.58 10.02 10.51
CA SER A 63 -2.89 9.33 11.77
C SER A 63 -1.75 9.42 12.80
N TYR A 64 -0.49 9.36 12.37
CA TYR A 64 0.67 9.28 13.27
C TYR A 64 1.07 10.63 13.86
N ASP A 65 0.77 11.73 13.20
CA ASP A 65 1.06 13.10 13.60
C ASP A 65 -0.19 13.99 13.65
N ALA A 66 -1.36 13.44 13.97
CA ALA A 66 -2.66 14.09 13.87
C ALA A 66 -2.74 15.47 14.52
N VAL A 67 -2.16 15.63 15.71
CA VAL A 67 -2.12 16.92 16.44
C VAL A 67 -1.26 17.94 15.70
N GLU A 68 -0.08 17.55 15.24
CA GLU A 68 0.82 18.41 14.47
C GLU A 68 0.26 18.72 13.07
N PHE A 69 -0.41 17.74 12.45
CA PHE A 69 -1.12 17.96 11.21
C PHE A 69 -2.18 19.06 11.37
N LEU A 70 -3.02 18.97 12.38
CA LEU A 70 -4.04 20.00 12.66
C LEU A 70 -3.41 21.36 12.96
N LYS A 71 -2.35 21.45 13.76
CA LYS A 71 -1.66 22.72 14.03
C LYS A 71 -1.20 23.40 12.74
N LYS A 72 -0.61 22.64 11.81
CA LYS A 72 -0.09 23.12 10.53
C LYS A 72 -1.17 23.43 9.49
N ASN A 73 -2.37 22.83 9.63
CA ASN A 73 -3.45 22.92 8.65
C ASN A 73 -4.75 23.42 9.32
N PRO A 74 -4.88 24.74 9.60
CA PRO A 74 -5.99 25.29 10.38
C PRO A 74 -7.36 25.19 9.69
N ALA A 75 -7.41 24.90 8.39
CA ALA A 75 -8.66 24.71 7.66
C ALA A 75 -9.34 23.37 7.99
N PHE A 76 -8.59 22.39 8.49
CA PHE A 76 -9.16 21.13 8.97
C PHE A 76 -9.71 21.29 10.39
N PHE A 77 -10.89 20.73 10.61
CA PHE A 77 -11.52 20.66 11.92
C PHE A 77 -10.98 19.47 12.73
N GLY A 78 -10.85 18.29 12.10
CA GLY A 78 -10.41 17.10 12.79
C GLY A 78 -9.73 16.04 11.90
N VAL A 79 -9.21 15.03 12.58
CA VAL A 79 -8.54 13.86 12.00
C VAL A 79 -9.12 12.60 12.62
N MET A 80 -9.49 11.63 11.78
CA MET A 80 -9.75 10.25 12.19
C MET A 80 -8.42 9.50 12.24
N VAL A 81 -8.09 8.92 13.39
CA VAL A 81 -6.80 8.32 13.71
C VAL A 81 -6.91 6.79 13.70
N GLY A 82 -6.03 6.12 12.96
CA GLY A 82 -6.00 4.67 12.86
C GLY A 82 -7.03 4.10 11.88
N GLU A 83 -7.64 2.97 12.25
CA GLU A 83 -8.69 2.32 11.44
C GLU A 83 -9.94 3.17 11.40
N GLY A 84 -10.44 3.41 10.20
CA GLY A 84 -11.49 4.41 9.98
C GLY A 84 -12.92 3.88 10.10
N GLU A 85 -13.14 2.58 9.99
CA GLU A 85 -14.46 1.99 9.77
C GLU A 85 -15.44 2.31 10.92
N GLU A 86 -15.07 1.93 12.16
CA GLU A 86 -15.90 2.23 13.34
C GLU A 86 -15.85 3.71 13.72
N THR A 87 -14.69 4.35 13.58
CA THR A 87 -14.53 5.79 13.88
C THR A 87 -15.40 6.63 12.96
N PHE A 88 -15.42 6.32 11.66
CA PHE A 88 -16.28 7.03 10.70
C PHE A 88 -17.78 6.77 10.97
N HIS A 89 -18.14 5.53 11.34
CA HIS A 89 -19.52 5.19 11.70
C HIS A 89 -20.02 6.03 12.88
N GLU A 90 -19.23 6.11 13.96
CA GLU A 90 -19.58 6.92 15.14
C GLU A 90 -19.57 8.42 14.82
N LEU A 91 -18.61 8.89 14.01
CA LEU A 91 -18.55 10.29 13.58
C LEU A 91 -19.77 10.67 12.75
N ALA A 92 -20.18 9.81 11.81
CA ALA A 92 -21.41 10.00 11.04
C ALA A 92 -22.64 10.01 11.93
N GLY A 93 -22.72 9.12 12.92
CA GLY A 93 -23.78 9.10 13.93
C GLY A 93 -23.84 10.39 14.74
N TYR A 94 -22.69 10.96 15.13
CA TYR A 94 -22.63 12.25 15.82
C TYR A 94 -23.25 13.38 14.99
N TYR A 95 -22.92 13.48 13.71
CA TYR A 95 -23.44 14.55 12.85
C TYR A 95 -24.93 14.37 12.48
N ILE A 96 -25.38 13.14 12.27
CA ILE A 96 -26.72 12.82 11.81
C ILE A 96 -27.69 12.70 13.00
N GLU A 97 -27.31 11.97 14.03
CA GLU A 97 -28.19 11.57 15.14
C GLU A 97 -27.85 12.24 16.47
N ARG A 98 -26.76 13.00 16.53
CA ARG A 98 -26.18 13.54 17.77
C ARG A 98 -25.81 12.44 18.79
N LYS A 99 -25.32 11.31 18.31
CA LYS A 99 -24.85 10.17 19.11
C LYS A 99 -23.42 9.77 18.73
N PRO A 100 -22.46 9.77 19.68
CA PRO A 100 -22.56 10.29 21.07
C PRO A 100 -22.81 11.81 21.09
N GLU A 101 -23.26 12.33 22.22
CA GLU A 101 -23.61 13.75 22.39
C GLU A 101 -22.40 14.70 22.17
N THR A 102 -21.19 14.19 22.31
CA THR A 102 -19.96 14.96 22.15
C THR A 102 -18.91 14.18 21.35
N LEU A 103 -18.07 14.89 20.59
CA LEU A 103 -16.94 14.32 19.86
C LEU A 103 -15.92 13.65 20.80
N SER A 104 -15.78 14.10 22.03
CA SER A 104 -14.90 13.49 23.04
C SER A 104 -15.32 12.08 23.43
N GLY A 105 -16.57 11.69 23.16
CA GLY A 105 -17.06 10.32 23.35
C GLY A 105 -16.64 9.34 22.24
N ILE A 106 -16.12 9.84 21.13
CA ILE A 106 -15.65 9.02 19.98
C ILE A 106 -14.17 8.71 20.17
N ARG A 107 -13.80 7.43 20.15
CA ARG A 107 -12.38 7.00 20.12
C ARG A 107 -11.81 7.14 18.70
N GLY A 108 -10.52 7.39 18.61
CA GLY A 108 -9.81 7.47 17.34
C GLY A 108 -10.03 8.80 16.60
N VAL A 109 -10.24 9.90 17.33
CA VAL A 109 -10.32 11.24 16.71
C VAL A 109 -9.37 12.22 17.40
N ALA A 110 -8.86 13.17 16.59
CA ALA A 110 -8.25 14.40 17.06
C ALA A 110 -9.02 15.58 16.44
N PHE A 111 -9.44 16.56 17.22
CA PHE A 111 -10.28 17.65 16.71
C PHE A 111 -10.10 18.96 17.50
N ARG A 112 -10.55 20.07 16.92
CA ARG A 112 -10.55 21.39 17.57
C ARG A 112 -11.79 21.51 18.45
N ASP A 113 -11.59 21.58 19.77
CA ASP A 113 -12.67 21.74 20.72
C ASP A 113 -13.06 23.22 20.85
N GLU A 114 -14.22 23.58 20.34
CA GLU A 114 -14.74 24.97 20.39
C GLU A 114 -15.00 25.44 21.82
N ASN A 115 -15.35 24.50 22.72
CA ASN A 115 -15.59 24.83 24.14
C ASN A 115 -14.29 25.11 24.92
N LYS A 116 -13.14 24.75 24.35
CA LYS A 116 -11.79 24.96 24.90
C LYS A 116 -10.95 25.93 24.08
N GLY A 117 -11.58 26.96 23.49
CA GLY A 117 -10.86 27.96 22.72
C GLY A 117 -10.19 27.41 21.45
N ARG A 118 -10.71 26.32 20.90
CA ARG A 118 -10.17 25.56 19.75
C ARG A 118 -8.86 24.81 20.02
N ASP A 119 -8.56 24.50 21.28
CA ASP A 119 -7.50 23.57 21.61
C ASP A 119 -7.73 22.21 20.93
N ILE A 120 -6.63 21.53 20.54
CA ILE A 120 -6.72 20.23 19.88
C ILE A 120 -6.83 19.15 20.95
N VAL A 121 -7.93 18.42 20.93
CA VAL A 121 -8.20 17.25 21.77
C VAL A 121 -7.90 16.00 20.96
N HIS A 122 -7.18 15.03 21.54
CA HIS A 122 -6.95 13.70 20.98
C HIS A 122 -7.55 12.64 21.91
N THR A 123 -8.49 11.85 21.43
CA THR A 123 -9.25 10.88 22.23
C THR A 123 -8.55 9.52 22.40
N GLY A 124 -7.34 9.39 21.88
CA GLY A 124 -6.56 8.15 21.89
C GLY A 124 -6.90 7.22 20.70
N TRP A 125 -6.04 6.23 20.50
CA TRP A 125 -6.25 5.22 19.47
C TRP A 125 -7.42 4.30 19.84
N ARG A 126 -8.11 3.81 18.83
CA ARG A 126 -9.16 2.78 18.97
C ARG A 126 -8.51 1.40 19.09
N GLU A 127 -9.20 0.49 19.75
CA GLU A 127 -8.86 -0.94 19.71
C GLU A 127 -9.06 -1.49 18.29
N LEU A 128 -8.24 -2.49 17.95
CA LEU A 128 -8.28 -3.10 16.63
C LEU A 128 -9.58 -3.88 16.41
N MET A 129 -10.26 -3.62 15.32
CA MET A 129 -11.55 -4.23 15.01
C MET A 129 -11.42 -5.66 14.49
N ASP A 130 -12.51 -6.41 14.56
CA ASP A 130 -12.73 -7.69 13.88
C ASP A 130 -13.05 -7.43 12.40
N LEU A 131 -12.18 -7.89 11.48
CA LEU A 131 -12.36 -7.68 10.05
C LEU A 131 -13.63 -8.33 9.48
N SER A 132 -14.16 -9.37 10.14
CA SER A 132 -15.39 -10.03 9.71
C SER A 132 -16.64 -9.14 9.86
N LYS A 133 -16.53 -8.05 10.64
CA LYS A 133 -17.59 -7.05 10.80
C LYS A 133 -17.59 -5.98 9.71
N VAL A 134 -16.52 -5.86 8.92
CA VAL A 134 -16.46 -4.89 7.82
C VAL A 134 -17.45 -5.29 6.74
N PRO A 135 -18.40 -4.42 6.35
CA PRO A 135 -19.33 -4.71 5.27
C PRO A 135 -18.61 -4.94 3.94
N PHE A 136 -19.17 -5.81 3.10
CA PHE A 136 -18.68 -6.00 1.74
C PHE A 136 -18.98 -4.76 0.88
N ALA A 137 -17.92 -4.09 0.41
CA ALA A 137 -18.02 -2.78 -0.23
C ALA A 137 -18.49 -2.83 -1.70
N TYR A 138 -18.47 -3.99 -2.35
CA TYR A 138 -18.64 -4.14 -3.81
C TYR A 138 -20.02 -4.69 -4.21
N SER A 139 -21.08 -4.32 -3.52
CA SER A 139 -22.45 -4.76 -3.87
C SER A 139 -22.90 -4.31 -5.27
N ASN A 140 -22.31 -3.23 -5.82
CA ASN A 140 -22.53 -2.72 -7.18
C ASN A 140 -21.20 -2.49 -7.87
N LEU A 141 -20.92 -3.24 -8.94
CA LEU A 141 -19.68 -3.15 -9.72
C LEU A 141 -19.74 -2.12 -10.86
N THR A 142 -20.87 -1.49 -11.11
CA THR A 142 -21.03 -0.55 -12.24
C THR A 142 -20.05 0.62 -12.18
N GLU A 143 -19.79 1.11 -10.96
CA GLU A 143 -18.85 2.22 -10.71
C GLU A 143 -17.38 1.81 -10.81
N PHE A 144 -17.10 0.50 -10.81
CA PHE A 144 -15.75 -0.07 -10.86
C PHE A 144 -15.37 -0.62 -12.23
N LYS A 145 -16.18 -0.37 -13.26
CA LYS A 145 -15.87 -0.81 -14.62
C LYS A 145 -14.51 -0.27 -15.07
N ASN A 146 -13.64 -1.15 -15.55
CA ASN A 146 -12.26 -0.84 -15.95
C ASN A 146 -11.35 -0.35 -14.80
N ARG A 147 -11.67 -0.70 -13.55
CA ARG A 147 -10.83 -0.43 -12.38
C ARG A 147 -10.38 -1.74 -11.75
N ILE A 148 -9.20 -1.71 -11.15
CA ILE A 148 -8.73 -2.81 -10.29
C ILE A 148 -9.60 -2.81 -9.03
N ILE A 149 -10.10 -3.97 -8.65
CA ILE A 149 -10.78 -4.18 -7.37
C ILE A 149 -9.72 -4.47 -6.31
N TYR A 150 -9.76 -3.73 -5.22
CA TYR A 150 -8.90 -3.98 -4.05
C TYR A 150 -9.68 -4.77 -3.00
N TYR A 151 -9.12 -5.87 -2.54
CA TYR A 151 -9.77 -6.75 -1.56
C TYR A 151 -8.82 -7.04 -0.39
N GLU A 152 -9.36 -7.11 0.84
CA GLU A 152 -8.61 -7.37 2.05
C GLU A 152 -9.17 -8.59 2.76
N SER A 153 -8.36 -9.66 2.86
CA SER A 153 -8.72 -10.86 3.63
C SER A 153 -8.02 -10.91 4.99
N SER A 154 -6.93 -10.15 5.15
CA SER A 154 -6.21 -10.03 6.40
C SER A 154 -5.58 -8.64 6.56
N ARG A 155 -5.41 -8.20 7.80
CA ARG A 155 -4.78 -6.92 8.16
C ARG A 155 -3.71 -7.12 9.23
N GLY A 156 -2.64 -6.30 9.16
CA GLY A 156 -1.44 -6.42 9.96
C GLY A 156 -0.34 -7.20 9.24
N CYS A 157 0.86 -7.23 9.82
CA CYS A 157 2.01 -7.95 9.27
C CYS A 157 2.86 -8.52 10.41
N PRO A 158 3.31 -9.79 10.36
CA PRO A 158 4.12 -10.38 11.42
C PRO A 158 5.56 -9.85 11.42
N PHE A 159 6.00 -9.27 10.30
CA PHE A 159 7.37 -8.79 10.12
C PHE A 159 7.59 -7.40 10.71
N SER A 160 8.87 -7.01 10.84
CA SER A 160 9.29 -5.77 11.51
C SER A 160 10.08 -4.84 10.59
N CYS A 161 9.87 -4.92 9.27
CA CYS A 161 10.62 -4.12 8.31
C CYS A 161 10.57 -2.64 8.67
N SER A 162 11.76 -2.02 8.87
CA SER A 162 11.87 -0.68 9.42
C SER A 162 11.28 0.43 8.55
N TYR A 163 11.23 0.24 7.24
CA TYR A 163 10.69 1.18 6.26
C TYR A 163 9.17 1.07 6.06
N CYS A 164 8.52 0.04 6.60
CA CYS A 164 7.12 -0.30 6.31
C CYS A 164 6.19 0.10 7.45
N LEU A 165 5.08 0.81 7.14
CA LEU A 165 4.04 1.15 8.13
C LEU A 165 3.28 -0.08 8.63
N SER A 166 3.12 -1.11 7.82
CA SER A 166 2.42 -2.33 8.22
C SER A 166 3.15 -3.12 9.31
N SER A 167 4.43 -2.81 9.56
CA SER A 167 5.21 -3.39 10.67
C SER A 167 4.86 -2.79 12.04
N ILE A 168 4.08 -1.72 12.09
CA ILE A 168 3.64 -1.06 13.34
C ILE A 168 2.52 -1.86 13.98
N ASP A 169 1.52 -2.25 13.19
CA ASP A 169 0.45 -3.15 13.63
C ASP A 169 0.85 -4.61 13.39
N LYS A 170 1.41 -5.23 14.44
CA LYS A 170 1.85 -6.64 14.41
C LYS A 170 0.72 -7.63 14.70
N LYS A 171 -0.46 -7.16 15.06
CA LYS A 171 -1.59 -8.02 15.36
C LYS A 171 -2.28 -8.45 14.07
N LEU A 172 -1.89 -9.63 13.60
CA LEU A 172 -2.56 -10.26 12.46
C LEU A 172 -4.01 -10.57 12.78
N ARG A 173 -4.90 -10.14 11.91
CA ARG A 173 -6.34 -10.41 11.95
C ARG A 173 -6.77 -10.92 10.58
N PHE A 174 -7.59 -11.93 10.58
CA PHE A 174 -8.11 -12.56 9.38
C PHE A 174 -9.62 -12.40 9.35
N ARG A 175 -10.13 -12.10 8.17
CA ARG A 175 -11.56 -12.14 7.90
C ARG A 175 -12.03 -13.60 7.91
N ASP A 176 -13.26 -13.87 8.36
CA ASP A 176 -13.82 -15.19 8.35
C ASP A 176 -13.72 -15.84 6.96
N ILE A 177 -13.21 -17.06 6.89
CA ILE A 177 -12.87 -17.69 5.60
C ILE A 177 -14.11 -17.97 4.73
N GLU A 178 -15.27 -18.24 5.34
CA GLU A 178 -16.49 -18.47 4.58
C GLU A 178 -17.05 -17.15 4.01
N LEU A 179 -16.86 -16.03 4.73
CA LEU A 179 -17.15 -14.70 4.16
C LEU A 179 -16.22 -14.41 2.99
N VAL A 180 -14.91 -14.68 3.15
CA VAL A 180 -13.91 -14.49 2.06
C VAL A 180 -14.34 -15.29 0.83
N LYS A 181 -14.63 -16.57 0.96
CA LYS A 181 -15.07 -17.44 -0.15
C LYS A 181 -16.32 -16.89 -0.84
N LYS A 182 -17.31 -16.46 -0.08
CA LYS A 182 -18.54 -15.86 -0.60
C LYS A 182 -18.27 -14.57 -1.40
N GLU A 183 -17.37 -13.72 -0.91
CA GLU A 183 -17.01 -12.47 -1.55
C GLU A 183 -16.17 -12.71 -2.82
N LEU A 184 -15.26 -13.68 -2.79
CA LEU A 184 -14.49 -14.10 -3.98
C LEU A 184 -15.43 -14.70 -5.04
N GLN A 185 -16.43 -15.51 -4.64
CA GLN A 185 -17.42 -16.03 -5.57
C GLN A 185 -18.19 -14.92 -6.28
N PHE A 186 -18.53 -13.86 -5.54
CA PHE A 186 -19.16 -12.69 -6.15
C PHE A 186 -18.29 -12.06 -7.27
N PHE A 187 -16.98 -11.93 -7.06
CA PHE A 187 -16.08 -11.42 -8.10
C PHE A 187 -15.96 -12.38 -9.29
N ILE A 188 -15.89 -13.69 -9.02
CA ILE A 188 -15.82 -14.73 -10.05
C ILE A 188 -17.09 -14.74 -10.90
N ASP A 189 -18.28 -14.74 -10.28
CA ASP A 189 -19.58 -14.76 -10.96
C ASP A 189 -19.79 -13.51 -11.84
N ASN A 190 -19.29 -12.36 -11.37
CA ASN A 190 -19.37 -11.10 -12.10
C ASN A 190 -18.22 -10.89 -13.09
N LYS A 191 -17.34 -11.88 -13.26
CA LYS A 191 -16.22 -11.86 -14.22
C LYS A 191 -15.33 -10.62 -14.06
N VAL A 192 -15.04 -10.26 -12.80
CA VAL A 192 -14.15 -9.14 -12.49
C VAL A 192 -12.77 -9.43 -13.10
N PRO A 193 -12.22 -8.54 -13.95
CA PRO A 193 -10.96 -8.84 -14.65
C PRO A 193 -9.78 -9.03 -13.70
N GLN A 194 -9.69 -8.18 -12.64
CA GLN A 194 -8.59 -8.25 -11.69
C GLN A 194 -9.03 -7.88 -10.28
N VAL A 195 -8.66 -8.71 -9.31
CA VAL A 195 -8.80 -8.47 -7.87
C VAL A 195 -7.40 -8.45 -7.24
N LYS A 196 -6.98 -7.29 -6.73
CA LYS A 196 -5.70 -7.15 -6.02
C LYS A 196 -5.96 -7.24 -4.51
N PHE A 197 -5.37 -8.26 -3.88
CA PHE A 197 -5.32 -8.34 -2.42
C PHE A 197 -4.39 -7.28 -1.86
N VAL A 198 -4.84 -6.59 -0.82
CA VAL A 198 -4.04 -5.59 -0.10
C VAL A 198 -3.43 -6.12 1.20
N ASP A 199 -3.56 -7.42 1.42
CA ASP A 199 -2.90 -8.18 2.48
C ASP A 199 -1.38 -8.03 2.35
N ARG A 200 -0.69 -7.59 3.39
CA ARG A 200 0.74 -7.19 3.33
C ARG A 200 1.73 -8.34 3.21
N THR A 201 1.36 -9.52 3.62
CA THR A 201 2.07 -10.77 3.39
C THR A 201 1.01 -11.84 3.40
N PHE A 202 0.36 -12.02 2.28
CA PHE A 202 -0.81 -12.89 2.13
C PHE A 202 -0.58 -14.31 2.66
N ASN A 203 0.60 -14.88 2.38
CA ASN A 203 0.94 -16.25 2.77
C ASN A 203 1.60 -16.37 4.17
N CYS A 204 1.47 -15.35 5.02
CA CYS A 204 2.00 -15.42 6.40
C CYS A 204 1.27 -16.44 7.28
N LYS A 205 0.04 -16.85 6.92
CA LYS A 205 -0.71 -17.95 7.54
C LYS A 205 -1.06 -18.96 6.47
N HIS A 206 -0.33 -20.07 6.47
CA HIS A 206 -0.40 -21.13 5.45
C HIS A 206 -1.83 -21.62 5.18
N ASP A 207 -2.57 -22.02 6.24
CA ASP A 207 -3.91 -22.56 6.07
C ASP A 207 -4.88 -21.59 5.41
N HIS A 208 -4.79 -20.30 5.79
CA HIS A 208 -5.62 -19.24 5.20
C HIS A 208 -5.31 -19.05 3.71
N ALA A 209 -4.04 -18.98 3.36
CA ALA A 209 -3.61 -18.84 1.97
C ALA A 209 -4.02 -20.07 1.12
N MET A 210 -3.80 -21.27 1.63
CA MET A 210 -4.18 -22.51 0.94
C MET A 210 -5.68 -22.64 0.70
N GLU A 211 -6.51 -22.26 1.68
CA GLU A 211 -7.96 -22.26 1.52
C GLU A 211 -8.41 -21.31 0.40
N ILE A 212 -7.85 -20.10 0.36
CA ILE A 212 -8.17 -19.11 -0.68
C ILE A 212 -7.68 -19.59 -2.05
N TRP A 213 -6.42 -20.01 -2.17
CA TRP A 213 -5.85 -20.46 -3.44
C TRP A 213 -6.56 -21.70 -3.99
N ARG A 214 -6.92 -22.66 -3.12
CA ARG A 214 -7.73 -23.81 -3.52
C ARG A 214 -9.10 -23.38 -4.03
N TYR A 215 -9.77 -22.51 -3.28
CA TYR A 215 -11.09 -22.02 -3.66
C TYR A 215 -11.11 -21.34 -5.02
N ILE A 216 -10.20 -20.40 -5.29
CA ILE A 216 -10.14 -19.71 -6.58
C ILE A 216 -9.72 -20.63 -7.73
N THR A 217 -8.93 -21.69 -7.45
CA THR A 217 -8.54 -22.69 -8.46
C THR A 217 -9.73 -23.57 -8.84
N GLU A 218 -10.50 -24.04 -7.86
CA GLU A 218 -11.67 -24.90 -8.07
C GLU A 218 -12.85 -24.16 -8.72
N ASN A 219 -12.97 -22.85 -8.52
CA ASN A 219 -14.04 -22.01 -9.03
C ASN A 219 -13.61 -21.05 -10.16
N ASP A 220 -12.47 -21.32 -10.80
CA ASP A 220 -11.93 -20.45 -11.85
C ASP A 220 -12.90 -20.29 -13.02
N ASN A 221 -13.23 -19.05 -13.37
CA ASN A 221 -14.10 -18.70 -14.50
C ASN A 221 -13.35 -18.48 -15.82
N GLY A 222 -12.01 -18.67 -15.85
CA GLY A 222 -11.16 -18.43 -17.00
C GLY A 222 -10.85 -16.95 -17.31
N ILE A 223 -11.33 -16.01 -16.49
CA ILE A 223 -11.20 -14.55 -16.72
C ILE A 223 -10.51 -13.86 -15.56
N THR A 224 -11.02 -14.04 -14.33
CA THR A 224 -10.55 -13.29 -13.15
C THR A 224 -9.10 -13.61 -12.82
N ASN A 225 -8.29 -12.57 -12.64
CA ASN A 225 -6.93 -12.63 -12.13
C ASN A 225 -6.93 -12.17 -10.67
N PHE A 226 -6.20 -12.87 -9.81
CA PHE A 226 -6.00 -12.51 -8.41
C PHE A 226 -4.53 -12.17 -8.17
N HIS A 227 -4.27 -10.98 -7.66
CA HIS A 227 -2.92 -10.48 -7.40
C HIS A 227 -2.63 -10.49 -5.90
N PHE A 228 -1.52 -11.10 -5.49
CA PHE A 228 -1.13 -11.28 -4.08
C PHE A 228 0.27 -10.73 -3.82
N GLU A 229 0.44 -10.00 -2.70
CA GLU A 229 1.75 -9.68 -2.14
C GLU A 229 2.18 -10.81 -1.20
N ILE A 230 3.29 -11.48 -1.50
CA ILE A 230 3.76 -12.67 -0.74
C ILE A 230 5.21 -12.55 -0.29
N SER A 231 5.59 -13.40 0.67
CA SER A 231 6.99 -13.72 0.97
C SER A 231 7.28 -15.09 0.39
N ALA A 232 8.06 -15.16 -0.71
CA ALA A 232 8.25 -16.41 -1.45
C ALA A 232 8.98 -17.47 -0.62
N ASP A 233 9.90 -17.07 0.27
CA ASP A 233 10.62 -17.96 1.18
C ASP A 233 9.74 -18.64 2.25
N LEU A 234 8.48 -18.22 2.42
CA LEU A 234 7.49 -18.88 3.25
C LEU A 234 6.73 -20.00 2.53
N LEU A 235 6.76 -20.03 1.20
CA LEU A 235 6.04 -21.04 0.41
C LEU A 235 6.54 -22.47 0.70
N ARG A 236 5.59 -23.39 0.77
CA ARG A 236 5.82 -24.81 1.03
C ARG A 236 5.54 -25.63 -0.24
N SER A 237 5.98 -26.88 -0.24
CA SER A 237 5.78 -27.80 -1.36
C SER A 237 4.31 -27.98 -1.76
N GLU A 238 3.40 -27.94 -0.79
CA GLU A 238 1.95 -28.10 -1.02
C GLU A 238 1.36 -26.90 -1.79
N GLU A 239 1.78 -25.68 -1.43
CA GLU A 239 1.37 -24.45 -2.12
C GLU A 239 1.92 -24.44 -3.55
N LEU A 240 3.19 -24.79 -3.72
CA LEU A 240 3.82 -24.88 -5.03
C LEU A 240 3.16 -25.94 -5.91
N ALA A 241 2.79 -27.09 -5.32
CA ALA A 241 2.07 -28.14 -6.05
C ALA A 241 0.70 -27.67 -6.54
N LEU A 242 -0.04 -26.91 -5.70
CA LEU A 242 -1.32 -26.30 -6.09
C LEU A 242 -1.11 -25.26 -7.19
N MET A 243 -0.14 -24.36 -7.02
CA MET A 243 0.17 -23.29 -7.99
C MET A 243 0.49 -23.83 -9.38
N LYS A 244 1.20 -24.97 -9.46
CA LYS A 244 1.52 -25.64 -10.72
C LYS A 244 0.26 -26.08 -11.49
N THR A 245 -0.86 -26.31 -10.81
CA THR A 245 -2.12 -26.75 -11.46
C THR A 245 -3.01 -25.60 -11.90
N MET A 246 -2.70 -24.37 -11.51
CA MET A 246 -3.51 -23.20 -11.81
C MET A 246 -3.46 -22.86 -13.30
N ARG A 247 -4.56 -22.29 -13.80
CA ARG A 247 -4.61 -21.74 -15.17
C ARG A 247 -3.58 -20.61 -15.33
N PRO A 248 -2.92 -20.49 -16.50
CA PRO A 248 -2.11 -19.31 -16.80
C PRO A 248 -2.90 -18.02 -16.61
N GLY A 249 -2.36 -17.10 -15.79
CA GLY A 249 -2.98 -15.82 -15.46
C GLY A 249 -4.10 -15.88 -14.42
N LEU A 250 -4.34 -17.00 -13.72
CA LEU A 250 -5.24 -17.04 -12.57
C LEU A 250 -4.70 -16.21 -11.42
N ILE A 251 -3.41 -16.35 -11.11
CA ILE A 251 -2.76 -15.55 -10.08
C ILE A 251 -1.56 -14.77 -10.62
N GLN A 252 -1.26 -13.67 -9.94
CA GLN A 252 -0.05 -12.89 -10.07
C GLN A 252 0.55 -12.71 -8.67
N LEU A 253 1.87 -12.83 -8.56
CA LEU A 253 2.60 -12.73 -7.29
C LEU A 253 3.52 -11.52 -7.31
N GLU A 254 3.37 -10.64 -6.31
CA GLU A 254 4.30 -9.55 -6.02
C GLU A 254 5.21 -9.99 -4.86
N ILE A 255 6.50 -10.03 -5.11
CA ILE A 255 7.51 -10.62 -4.23
C ILE A 255 8.56 -9.57 -3.92
N GLY A 256 8.50 -9.00 -2.74
CA GLY A 256 9.50 -8.03 -2.30
C GLY A 256 10.83 -8.73 -1.99
N VAL A 257 11.89 -8.43 -2.73
CA VAL A 257 13.28 -8.78 -2.41
C VAL A 257 13.93 -7.67 -1.60
N GLN A 258 13.80 -6.46 -2.08
CA GLN A 258 14.29 -5.18 -1.55
C GLN A 258 15.80 -4.99 -1.68
N SER A 259 16.61 -5.99 -1.31
CA SER A 259 18.06 -6.06 -1.43
C SER A 259 18.52 -7.52 -1.32
N THR A 260 19.64 -7.88 -1.93
CA THR A 260 20.30 -9.17 -1.71
C THR A 260 21.50 -9.06 -0.74
N ASN A 261 21.82 -7.85 -0.27
CA ASN A 261 22.88 -7.58 0.69
C ASN A 261 22.46 -8.02 2.11
N PRO A 262 23.11 -9.02 2.74
CA PRO A 262 22.72 -9.50 4.06
C PRO A 262 22.80 -8.43 5.17
N GLN A 263 23.73 -7.48 5.05
CA GLN A 263 23.89 -6.40 6.02
C GLN A 263 22.72 -5.42 5.92
N THR A 264 22.29 -5.08 4.71
CA THR A 264 21.10 -4.26 4.44
C THR A 264 19.85 -4.95 4.95
N ILE A 265 19.64 -6.22 4.63
CA ILE A 265 18.47 -7.00 5.07
C ILE A 265 18.37 -7.01 6.61
N LYS A 266 19.50 -7.21 7.30
CA LYS A 266 19.55 -7.12 8.76
C LYS A 266 19.23 -5.73 9.29
N ALA A 267 19.80 -4.67 8.69
CA ALA A 267 19.60 -3.28 9.12
C ALA A 267 18.15 -2.83 8.96
N ILE A 268 17.49 -3.22 7.89
CA ILE A 268 16.07 -2.94 7.67
C ILE A 268 15.13 -3.87 8.44
N ARG A 269 15.66 -4.73 9.29
CA ARG A 269 14.90 -5.70 10.12
C ARG A 269 13.99 -6.61 9.30
N ARG A 270 14.40 -6.93 8.08
CA ARG A 270 13.68 -7.85 7.21
C ARG A 270 14.14 -9.28 7.49
N THR A 271 13.18 -10.20 7.58
CA THR A 271 13.46 -11.64 7.62
C THR A 271 13.26 -12.17 6.21
N MET A 272 14.34 -12.57 5.54
CA MET A 272 14.33 -13.15 4.19
C MET A 272 15.59 -14.01 4.00
N ASP A 273 15.42 -15.16 3.41
CA ASP A 273 16.49 -16.01 2.90
C ASP A 273 16.49 -15.92 1.36
N PHE A 274 17.48 -15.19 0.80
CA PHE A 274 17.52 -14.93 -0.63
C PHE A 274 17.73 -16.20 -1.45
N GLU A 275 18.57 -17.14 -1.00
CA GLU A 275 18.83 -18.38 -1.75
C GLU A 275 17.57 -19.26 -1.81
N LYS A 276 16.82 -19.32 -0.70
CA LYS A 276 15.54 -20.01 -0.69
C LYS A 276 14.51 -19.31 -1.59
N LEU A 277 14.40 -17.97 -1.49
CA LEU A 277 13.53 -17.17 -2.35
C LEU A 277 13.85 -17.41 -3.82
N LYS A 278 15.11 -17.34 -4.21
CA LYS A 278 15.61 -17.60 -5.55
C LYS A 278 15.15 -18.97 -6.08
N GLY A 279 15.41 -20.05 -5.31
CA GLY A 279 15.01 -21.40 -5.72
C GLY A 279 13.48 -21.53 -5.92
N ILE A 280 12.68 -20.86 -5.10
CA ILE A 280 11.22 -20.86 -5.23
C ILE A 280 10.76 -20.04 -6.45
N VAL A 281 11.33 -18.85 -6.68
CA VAL A 281 11.04 -18.03 -7.86
C VAL A 281 11.36 -18.79 -9.15
N GLU A 282 12.54 -19.42 -9.23
CA GLU A 282 12.94 -20.28 -10.37
C GLU A 282 11.98 -21.45 -10.58
N GLN A 283 11.53 -22.09 -9.49
CA GLN A 283 10.56 -23.17 -9.56
C GLN A 283 9.21 -22.69 -10.08
N ILE A 284 8.67 -21.56 -9.58
CA ILE A 284 7.41 -20.97 -10.07
C ILE A 284 7.56 -20.56 -11.53
N HIS A 285 8.69 -19.96 -11.91
CA HIS A 285 8.97 -19.59 -13.30
C HIS A 285 8.91 -20.81 -14.23
N SER A 286 9.41 -21.97 -13.78
CA SER A 286 9.36 -23.22 -14.55
C SER A 286 7.94 -23.75 -14.81
N PHE A 287 6.92 -23.30 -14.06
CA PHE A 287 5.52 -23.67 -14.29
C PHE A 287 4.94 -22.96 -15.51
N GLY A 288 5.42 -21.74 -15.84
CA GLY A 288 5.02 -20.96 -17.01
C GLY A 288 3.58 -20.43 -16.96
N ASN A 289 2.94 -20.41 -15.80
CA ASN A 289 1.53 -20.03 -15.62
C ASN A 289 1.29 -18.86 -14.67
N ILE A 290 2.31 -18.41 -13.94
CA ILE A 290 2.20 -17.38 -12.90
C ILE A 290 3.09 -16.20 -13.26
N HIS A 291 2.52 -15.00 -13.30
CA HIS A 291 3.26 -13.76 -13.46
C HIS A 291 3.92 -13.39 -12.12
N GLN A 292 5.23 -13.25 -12.12
CA GLN A 292 6.01 -12.85 -10.95
C GLN A 292 6.52 -11.43 -11.10
N HIS A 293 6.26 -10.62 -10.08
CA HIS A 293 6.73 -9.24 -9.95
C HIS A 293 7.73 -9.20 -8.79
N LEU A 294 8.99 -8.83 -9.06
CA LEU A 294 10.04 -8.72 -8.06
C LEU A 294 10.45 -7.27 -7.84
N ASP A 295 10.70 -6.90 -6.57
CA ASP A 295 10.99 -5.51 -6.17
C ASP A 295 12.36 -5.37 -5.53
N LEU A 296 13.06 -4.27 -5.87
CA LEU A 296 14.21 -3.74 -5.15
C LEU A 296 13.94 -2.32 -4.64
N ILE A 297 14.61 -1.92 -3.56
CA ILE A 297 14.54 -0.55 -3.02
C ILE A 297 15.94 0.04 -2.94
N ALA A 298 16.22 1.07 -3.74
CA ALA A 298 17.43 1.86 -3.65
C ALA A 298 17.39 2.86 -2.47
N GLY A 299 18.55 3.09 -1.84
CA GLY A 299 18.67 4.02 -0.71
C GLY A 299 18.45 3.38 0.66
N LEU A 300 18.48 2.06 0.75
CA LEU A 300 18.46 1.33 2.01
C LEU A 300 19.82 1.47 2.75
N PRO A 301 19.85 1.34 4.10
CA PRO A 301 21.09 1.37 4.87
C PRO A 301 22.08 0.28 4.44
N TYR A 302 23.37 0.59 4.47
CA TYR A 302 24.50 -0.29 4.10
C TYR A 302 24.49 -0.75 2.65
N GLU A 303 23.77 -0.08 1.76
CA GLU A 303 23.73 -0.41 0.35
C GLU A 303 24.17 0.79 -0.49
N GLY A 304 25.45 0.78 -0.93
CA GLY A 304 26.01 1.71 -1.90
C GLY A 304 25.73 1.26 -3.34
N TYR A 305 26.24 2.03 -4.31
CA TYR A 305 25.99 1.79 -5.73
C TYR A 305 26.38 0.37 -6.17
N ASP A 306 27.60 -0.08 -5.86
CA ASP A 306 28.09 -1.42 -6.26
C ASP A 306 27.28 -2.55 -5.61
N SER A 307 26.88 -2.37 -4.34
CA SER A 307 26.03 -3.33 -3.65
C SER A 307 24.63 -3.40 -4.27
N PHE A 308 24.05 -2.25 -4.62
CA PHE A 308 22.77 -2.20 -5.29
C PHE A 308 22.84 -2.79 -6.71
N HIS A 309 23.91 -2.51 -7.45
CA HIS A 309 24.18 -3.12 -8.75
C HIS A 309 24.20 -4.66 -8.65
N LYS A 310 24.91 -5.19 -7.63
CA LYS A 310 24.86 -6.65 -7.36
C LYS A 310 23.44 -7.14 -7.09
N SER A 311 22.68 -6.47 -6.22
CA SER A 311 21.27 -6.82 -5.95
C SER A 311 20.43 -6.78 -7.23
N PHE A 312 20.66 -5.80 -8.10
CA PHE A 312 20.01 -5.69 -9.40
C PHE A 312 20.30 -6.90 -10.28
N CYS A 313 21.58 -7.25 -10.45
CA CYS A 313 22.01 -8.41 -11.27
C CYS A 313 21.45 -9.74 -10.71
N ASP A 314 21.49 -9.92 -9.38
CA ASP A 314 20.94 -11.11 -8.71
C ASP A 314 19.44 -11.28 -9.03
N VAL A 315 18.65 -10.22 -8.99
CA VAL A 315 17.20 -10.27 -9.26
C VAL A 315 16.90 -10.31 -10.77
N TYR A 316 17.65 -9.58 -11.57
CA TYR A 316 17.53 -9.59 -13.03
C TYR A 316 17.76 -11.01 -13.60
N ALA A 317 18.72 -11.76 -13.04
CA ALA A 317 19.00 -13.14 -13.43
C ALA A 317 17.81 -14.09 -13.21
N LEU A 318 16.89 -13.79 -12.28
CA LEU A 318 15.66 -14.57 -12.03
C LEU A 318 14.60 -14.39 -13.11
N ARG A 319 14.77 -13.42 -14.03
CA ARG A 319 13.86 -13.17 -15.16
C ARG A 319 12.39 -12.99 -14.76
N PRO A 320 12.07 -12.14 -13.78
CA PRO A 320 10.67 -11.88 -13.45
C PRO A 320 9.91 -11.30 -14.65
N GLU A 321 8.61 -11.52 -14.74
CA GLU A 321 7.77 -10.88 -15.75
C GLU A 321 7.65 -9.37 -15.57
N GLN A 322 7.75 -8.91 -14.30
CA GLN A 322 7.81 -7.49 -13.92
C GLN A 322 8.95 -7.28 -12.93
N PHE A 323 9.82 -6.32 -13.20
CA PHE A 323 10.92 -5.95 -12.31
C PHE A 323 10.77 -4.48 -11.89
N GLN A 324 10.59 -4.24 -10.60
CA GLN A 324 10.40 -2.89 -10.06
C GLN A 324 11.63 -2.42 -9.29
N LEU A 325 12.16 -1.28 -9.68
CA LEU A 325 13.12 -0.52 -8.89
C LEU A 325 12.38 0.59 -8.14
N GLY A 326 12.29 0.45 -6.82
CA GLY A 326 11.75 1.49 -5.95
C GLY A 326 12.86 2.32 -5.31
N PHE A 327 12.47 3.45 -4.73
CA PHE A 327 13.35 4.29 -3.91
C PHE A 327 12.80 4.41 -2.51
N LEU A 328 13.67 4.35 -1.50
CA LEU A 328 13.26 4.44 -0.10
C LEU A 328 12.39 5.68 0.12
N LYS A 329 11.24 5.47 0.74
CA LYS A 329 10.34 6.51 1.21
C LYS A 329 10.35 6.49 2.74
N VAL A 330 10.71 7.63 3.34
CA VAL A 330 10.79 7.77 4.81
C VAL A 330 9.39 8.11 5.32
N LEU A 331 8.58 7.08 5.54
CA LEU A 331 7.17 7.21 5.90
C LEU A 331 7.01 7.68 7.36
N LYS A 332 6.07 8.58 7.61
CA LYS A 332 5.71 9.04 8.96
C LYS A 332 5.28 7.87 9.83
N GLY A 333 5.83 7.80 11.04
CA GLY A 333 5.56 6.71 11.98
C GLY A 333 6.35 5.43 11.71
N SER A 334 7.10 5.31 10.60
CA SER A 334 7.97 4.17 10.36
C SER A 334 9.20 4.23 11.26
N HIS A 335 9.74 3.05 11.62
CA HIS A 335 10.98 2.99 12.37
C HIS A 335 12.18 3.57 11.60
N MET A 336 12.16 3.52 10.26
CA MET A 336 13.18 4.15 9.42
C MET A 336 13.25 5.66 9.63
N MET A 337 12.12 6.33 9.90
CA MET A 337 12.08 7.75 10.19
C MET A 337 12.90 8.10 11.46
N GLU A 338 12.86 7.23 12.48
CA GLU A 338 13.64 7.39 13.70
C GLU A 338 15.14 7.21 13.48
N MET A 339 15.53 6.42 12.48
CA MET A 339 16.91 6.06 12.16
C MET A 339 17.57 6.98 11.12
N THR A 340 16.87 7.98 10.62
CA THR A 340 17.40 8.88 9.58
C THR A 340 18.71 9.58 9.96
N GLY A 341 18.84 9.99 11.23
CA GLY A 341 20.06 10.59 11.76
C GLY A 341 21.25 9.63 11.80
N GLU A 342 21.03 8.38 12.26
CA GLU A 342 22.05 7.33 12.34
C GLU A 342 22.58 6.95 10.93
N TYR A 343 21.69 6.80 9.97
CA TYR A 343 22.03 6.39 8.60
C TYR A 343 22.28 7.57 7.66
N GLN A 344 22.29 8.81 8.20
CA GLN A 344 22.48 10.05 7.43
C GLN A 344 21.56 10.13 6.22
N ILE A 345 20.31 9.70 6.38
CA ILE A 345 19.31 9.69 5.31
C ILE A 345 18.78 11.12 5.13
N LEU A 346 19.03 11.70 3.98
CA LEU A 346 18.36 12.91 3.52
C LEU A 346 17.22 12.53 2.59
N TYR A 347 16.07 13.11 2.79
CA TYR A 347 14.87 12.84 2.01
C TYR A 347 14.05 14.10 1.76
N LYS A 348 13.11 14.03 0.80
CA LYS A 348 12.23 15.15 0.46
C LYS A 348 11.32 15.51 1.64
N ASN A 349 11.20 16.81 1.95
CA ASN A 349 10.34 17.32 3.04
C ASN A 349 8.83 17.19 2.73
N ARG A 350 8.48 16.83 1.51
CA ARG A 350 7.10 16.64 1.05
C ARG A 350 6.92 15.25 0.46
N GLU A 351 5.71 14.82 0.41
CA GLU A 351 5.32 13.54 -0.15
C GLU A 351 5.88 13.36 -1.58
N PRO A 352 6.36 12.17 -1.92
CA PRO A 352 6.33 10.92 -1.17
C PRO A 352 7.50 10.68 -0.20
N TYR A 353 8.18 11.68 0.33
CA TYR A 353 9.30 11.59 1.28
C TYR A 353 10.46 10.73 0.77
N GLU A 354 10.69 10.78 -0.52
CA GLU A 354 11.68 9.96 -1.21
C GLU A 354 13.11 10.37 -0.84
N VAL A 355 13.96 9.36 -0.68
CA VAL A 355 15.38 9.52 -0.37
C VAL A 355 16.08 10.40 -1.39
N LEU A 356 16.98 11.25 -0.91
CA LEU A 356 17.88 12.10 -1.71
C LEU A 356 19.33 11.59 -1.62
N SER A 357 19.78 11.18 -0.44
CA SER A 357 21.07 10.56 -0.19
C SER A 357 21.07 9.79 1.11
N THR A 358 22.07 8.94 1.31
CA THR A 358 22.32 8.20 2.56
C THR A 358 23.81 8.25 2.87
N ALA A 359 24.25 7.64 3.97
CA ALA A 359 25.69 7.46 4.24
C ALA A 359 26.42 6.65 3.15
N TRP A 360 25.70 5.90 2.31
CA TRP A 360 26.24 4.96 1.31
C TRP A 360 25.96 5.36 -0.14
N LEU A 361 24.96 6.21 -0.39
CA LEU A 361 24.57 6.69 -1.72
C LEU A 361 24.54 8.21 -1.75
N THR A 362 25.27 8.81 -2.67
CA THR A 362 25.18 10.25 -2.99
C THR A 362 23.92 10.55 -3.81
N TYR A 363 23.54 11.83 -3.86
CA TYR A 363 22.41 12.24 -4.72
C TYR A 363 22.69 12.00 -6.22
N GLY A 364 23.95 12.13 -6.65
CA GLY A 364 24.34 11.82 -8.04
C GLY A 364 24.10 10.35 -8.40
N GLU A 365 24.44 9.43 -7.50
CA GLU A 365 24.19 8.00 -7.68
C GLU A 365 22.69 7.68 -7.65
N ILE A 366 21.90 8.31 -6.76
CA ILE A 366 20.42 8.19 -6.78
C ILE A 366 19.84 8.64 -8.13
N LEU A 367 20.35 9.73 -8.72
CA LEU A 367 19.92 10.17 -10.05
C LEU A 367 20.30 9.14 -11.14
N GLY A 368 21.49 8.55 -11.05
CA GLY A 368 21.91 7.45 -11.93
C GLY A 368 20.94 6.24 -11.83
N LEU A 369 20.60 5.82 -10.61
CA LEU A 369 19.67 4.71 -10.40
C LEU A 369 18.25 5.02 -10.90
N LYS A 370 17.79 6.29 -10.86
CA LYS A 370 16.52 6.71 -11.47
C LYS A 370 16.52 6.60 -12.99
N MET A 371 17.67 6.83 -13.64
CA MET A 371 17.78 6.57 -15.08
C MET A 371 17.71 5.07 -15.36
N VAL A 372 18.34 4.23 -14.53
CA VAL A 372 18.23 2.76 -14.65
C VAL A 372 16.78 2.31 -14.47
N GLU A 373 16.07 2.81 -13.44
CA GLU A 373 14.64 2.52 -13.25
C GLU A 373 13.82 2.84 -14.51
N SER A 374 14.01 4.02 -15.09
CA SER A 374 13.32 4.41 -16.33
C SER A 374 13.66 3.49 -17.50
N MET A 375 14.91 3.00 -17.60
CA MET A 375 15.31 2.03 -18.64
C MET A 375 14.66 0.67 -18.40
N VAL A 376 14.57 0.20 -17.16
CA VAL A 376 13.87 -1.04 -16.81
C VAL A 376 12.39 -0.96 -17.23
N GLU A 377 11.71 0.14 -16.94
CA GLU A 377 10.30 0.32 -17.35
C GLU A 377 10.13 0.28 -18.87
N VAL A 378 11.00 0.98 -19.62
CA VAL A 378 10.87 1.08 -21.07
C VAL A 378 11.32 -0.20 -21.78
N TYR A 379 12.46 -0.76 -21.40
CA TYR A 379 13.09 -1.83 -22.17
C TYR A 379 12.79 -3.23 -21.63
N TYR A 380 12.63 -3.40 -20.33
CA TYR A 380 12.35 -4.69 -19.70
C TYR A 380 10.84 -4.89 -19.50
N ASN A 381 10.19 -4.07 -18.69
CA ASN A 381 8.80 -4.25 -18.26
C ASN A 381 7.79 -4.10 -19.40
N SER A 382 8.09 -3.30 -20.43
CA SER A 382 7.21 -3.18 -21.62
C SER A 382 7.10 -4.47 -22.42
N GLY A 383 8.05 -5.39 -22.28
CA GLY A 383 8.15 -6.62 -23.05
C GLY A 383 8.47 -6.43 -24.56
N GLN A 384 8.55 -5.17 -25.04
CA GLN A 384 8.75 -4.88 -26.45
C GLN A 384 10.16 -5.23 -26.95
N PHE A 385 11.14 -5.19 -26.04
CA PHE A 385 12.57 -5.35 -26.37
C PHE A 385 13.14 -6.70 -25.90
N LYS A 386 12.30 -7.67 -25.56
CA LYS A 386 12.72 -8.97 -25.00
C LYS A 386 13.83 -9.65 -25.85
N HIS A 387 13.67 -9.71 -27.17
CA HIS A 387 14.68 -10.34 -28.05
C HIS A 387 15.93 -9.50 -28.18
N THR A 388 15.79 -8.16 -28.14
CA THR A 388 16.95 -7.24 -28.19
C THR A 388 17.79 -7.36 -26.92
N LEU A 389 17.16 -7.43 -25.75
CA LEU A 389 17.88 -7.61 -24.47
C LEU A 389 18.66 -8.93 -24.46
N VAL A 390 18.00 -10.04 -24.79
CA VAL A 390 18.67 -11.36 -24.89
C VAL A 390 19.85 -11.33 -25.86
N PHE A 391 19.77 -10.58 -26.98
CA PHE A 391 20.88 -10.42 -27.90
C PHE A 391 22.00 -9.59 -27.28
N LEU A 392 21.71 -8.44 -26.65
CA LEU A 392 22.70 -7.54 -26.06
C LEU A 392 23.46 -8.21 -24.91
N GLU A 393 22.80 -9.02 -24.10
CA GLU A 393 23.42 -9.77 -22.98
C GLU A 393 24.55 -10.70 -23.43
N GLN A 394 24.63 -11.04 -24.72
CA GLN A 394 25.75 -11.83 -25.26
C GLN A 394 27.04 -11.01 -25.46
N TYR A 395 26.94 -9.67 -25.42
CA TYR A 395 28.03 -8.75 -25.68
C TYR A 395 28.43 -7.89 -24.47
N PHE A 396 27.55 -7.82 -23.48
CA PHE A 396 27.78 -7.06 -22.25
C PHE A 396 27.65 -8.03 -21.07
N GLU A 397 28.70 -8.07 -20.24
CA GLU A 397 28.74 -8.97 -19.07
C GLU A 397 28.00 -8.38 -17.85
N ASP A 398 27.69 -7.07 -17.89
CA ASP A 398 27.05 -6.29 -16.81
C ASP A 398 25.85 -5.48 -17.31
#